data_8a67a9b7a5f821daa4922ae2c46befc4
#
_entry.id   8a67a9b7a5f821daa4922ae2c46befc4
#
_cell.length_a   1.000
_cell.length_b   1.000
_cell.length_c   1.000
_cell.angle_alpha   90.00
_cell.angle_beta   90.00
_cell.angle_gamma   90.00
#
_symmetry.space_group_name_H-M   'P 1'
#
loop_
_entity.id
_entity.type
_entity.pdbx_description
1 polymer ?
#
loop_
_entity_poly.entity_id
_entity_poly.type
_entity_poly.pdbx_seq_one_letter_code
_entity_poly.pdbx_strand_id
1 'polypeptide(L)'
;MKVMLLVMDEQRVILDRLYEVVQQNCDECVIYRLSKKQQLKLGPFLASVNYQSFDRVVIFSRVKRLVPQLRVLKCIPGLVFLEHDAYQNYMPDSKYQRVYSRLYSRLPSSRALVSGAVVARRMQAENIDAVFVSKGYDEQMLHNTGHVRDIPAGFLGSLKSTEYTQRKALLESLARRTGMLVTRTKSGAEYLEMLNRIRVFVSADLGMNEFMIKNFEAMACGCVLLAWSQGEEDELLGFQDMHNTVFYRSEEEAVEKLKLLQNDPELTARIASNGQAFAESRYSFARVGRTLAAEIQREMRPWQPPSAFTRFWVKVRYGMQVPER
;
A
#
# COMPACT_ATOMS: atom_id res chain seq x y z
N MET A 1 9.63 -23.19 -0.57
CA MET A 1 9.05 -22.56 -1.80
C MET A 1 9.99 -21.48 -2.28
N LYS A 2 10.27 -21.46 -3.56
CA LYS A 2 11.19 -20.53 -4.20
C LYS A 2 10.43 -19.35 -4.81
N VAL A 3 10.76 -18.13 -4.41
CA VAL A 3 10.02 -16.90 -4.76
C VAL A 3 10.90 -15.96 -5.58
N MET A 4 10.40 -15.49 -6.71
CA MET A 4 10.96 -14.37 -7.46
C MET A 4 10.18 -13.10 -7.15
N LEU A 5 10.79 -12.11 -6.53
CA LEU A 5 10.16 -10.83 -6.20
C LEU A 5 10.64 -9.74 -7.16
N LEU A 6 9.76 -9.29 -8.04
CA LEU A 6 10.01 -8.25 -9.03
C LEU A 6 9.50 -6.91 -8.53
N VAL A 7 10.38 -6.00 -8.16
CA VAL A 7 10.04 -4.69 -7.60
C VAL A 7 10.55 -3.55 -8.49
N MET A 8 9.95 -2.38 -8.33
CA MET A 8 10.40 -1.18 -9.05
C MET A 8 11.72 -0.68 -8.46
N ASP A 9 12.70 -0.39 -9.31
CA ASP A 9 13.94 0.29 -8.91
C ASP A 9 13.66 1.73 -8.45
N GLU A 10 12.79 2.45 -9.16
CA GLU A 10 12.33 3.79 -8.77
C GLU A 10 11.20 3.71 -7.74
N GLN A 11 11.50 3.87 -6.47
CA GLN A 11 10.51 3.90 -5.39
C GLN A 11 10.14 5.34 -5.00
N ARG A 12 8.84 5.62 -4.84
CA ARG A 12 8.35 6.87 -4.22
C ARG A 12 8.24 6.74 -2.70
N VAL A 13 8.04 5.53 -2.22
CA VAL A 13 8.02 5.12 -0.83
C VAL A 13 9.09 4.06 -0.67
N ILE A 14 9.88 4.17 0.37
CA ILE A 14 10.95 3.19 0.66
C ILE A 14 10.29 1.94 1.23
N LEU A 15 10.37 0.84 0.51
CA LEU A 15 9.80 -0.46 0.90
C LEU A 15 10.87 -1.55 1.07
N ASP A 16 12.14 -1.16 1.10
CA ASP A 16 13.26 -2.10 1.14
C ASP A 16 13.17 -3.04 2.34
N ARG A 17 12.88 -2.48 3.51
CA ARG A 17 12.66 -3.26 4.73
C ARG A 17 11.53 -4.27 4.60
N LEU A 18 10.41 -3.90 3.94
CA LEU A 18 9.31 -4.82 3.67
C LEU A 18 9.76 -6.01 2.80
N TYR A 19 10.52 -5.72 1.73
CA TYR A 19 11.04 -6.76 0.84
C TYR A 19 12.04 -7.67 1.54
N GLU A 20 12.91 -7.13 2.39
CA GLU A 20 13.84 -7.89 3.21
C GLU A 20 13.11 -8.86 4.14
N VAL A 21 12.04 -8.40 4.81
CA VAL A 21 11.23 -9.26 5.68
C VAL A 21 10.55 -10.36 4.88
N VAL A 22 10.02 -10.06 3.71
CA VAL A 22 9.47 -11.10 2.81
C VAL A 22 10.55 -12.12 2.45
N GLN A 23 11.73 -11.65 2.07
CA GLN A 23 12.87 -12.51 1.72
C GLN A 23 13.28 -13.44 2.87
N GLN A 24 13.35 -12.90 4.09
CA GLN A 24 13.73 -13.66 5.29
C GLN A 24 12.69 -14.72 5.73
N ASN A 25 11.44 -14.59 5.27
CA ASN A 25 10.33 -15.48 5.62
C ASN A 25 9.88 -16.41 4.47
N CYS A 26 10.68 -16.51 3.41
CA CYS A 26 10.56 -17.52 2.35
C CYS A 26 11.77 -18.45 2.41
N ASP A 27 11.62 -19.70 1.99
CA ASP A 27 12.74 -20.67 1.97
C ASP A 27 13.87 -20.17 1.05
N GLU A 28 13.50 -19.68 -0.14
CA GLU A 28 14.38 -19.01 -1.07
C GLU A 28 13.64 -17.85 -1.72
N CYS A 29 14.17 -16.63 -1.62
CA CYS A 29 13.58 -15.46 -2.29
C CYS A 29 14.67 -14.61 -2.95
N VAL A 30 14.51 -14.38 -4.26
CA VAL A 30 15.40 -13.55 -5.06
C VAL A 30 14.67 -12.27 -5.45
N ILE A 31 15.22 -11.11 -5.05
CA ILE A 31 14.66 -9.80 -5.36
C ILE A 31 15.33 -9.22 -6.60
N TYR A 32 14.53 -8.92 -7.61
CA TYR A 32 14.96 -8.21 -8.81
C TYR A 32 14.39 -6.79 -8.83
N ARG A 33 15.27 -5.80 -8.84
CA ARG A 33 14.90 -4.39 -8.99
C ARG A 33 14.84 -4.06 -10.47
N LEU A 34 13.62 -3.84 -10.96
CA LEU A 34 13.36 -3.58 -12.37
C LEU A 34 13.48 -2.10 -12.69
N SER A 35 14.36 -1.75 -13.61
CA SER A 35 14.38 -0.44 -14.24
C SER A 35 13.06 -0.16 -14.95
N LYS A 36 12.76 1.11 -15.22
CA LYS A 36 11.55 1.50 -15.97
C LYS A 36 11.43 0.77 -17.32
N LYS A 37 12.55 0.53 -18.01
CA LYS A 37 12.59 -0.20 -19.28
C LYS A 37 12.18 -1.66 -19.11
N GLN A 38 12.68 -2.34 -18.09
CA GLN A 38 12.33 -3.72 -17.78
C GLN A 38 10.87 -3.86 -17.34
N GLN A 39 10.35 -2.94 -16.54
CA GLN A 39 8.94 -2.92 -16.15
C GLN A 39 7.99 -2.76 -17.34
N LEU A 40 8.40 -2.04 -18.40
CA LEU A 40 7.63 -1.89 -19.65
C LEU A 40 7.80 -3.06 -20.61
N LYS A 41 8.77 -3.93 -20.38
CA LYS A 41 9.14 -5.07 -21.23
C LYS A 41 9.52 -6.28 -20.40
N LEU A 42 8.55 -6.84 -19.65
CA LEU A 42 8.76 -8.01 -18.79
C LEU A 42 9.17 -9.25 -19.59
N GLY A 43 8.64 -9.44 -20.80
CA GLY A 43 8.95 -10.61 -21.62
C GLY A 43 10.45 -10.80 -21.88
N PRO A 44 11.17 -9.80 -22.40
CA PRO A 44 12.64 -9.88 -22.56
C PRO A 44 13.38 -10.07 -21.24
N PHE A 45 12.93 -9.47 -20.14
CA PHE A 45 13.53 -9.68 -18.83
C PHE A 45 13.36 -11.12 -18.36
N LEU A 46 12.13 -11.65 -18.42
CA LEU A 46 11.84 -13.04 -18.03
C LEU A 46 12.56 -14.07 -18.91
N ALA A 47 12.78 -13.74 -20.18
CA ALA A 47 13.59 -14.58 -21.08
C ALA A 47 15.08 -14.61 -20.70
N SER A 48 15.59 -13.56 -20.03
CA SER A 48 16.99 -13.46 -19.59
C SER A 48 17.27 -14.12 -18.24
N VAL A 49 16.22 -14.52 -17.52
CA VAL A 49 16.30 -15.17 -16.21
C VAL A 49 15.54 -16.49 -16.21
N ASN A 50 15.97 -17.47 -15.43
CA ASN A 50 15.24 -18.74 -15.31
C ASN A 50 14.05 -18.61 -14.36
N TYR A 51 13.01 -17.85 -14.77
CA TYR A 51 11.83 -17.62 -13.93
C TYR A 51 11.03 -18.90 -13.65
N GLN A 52 11.18 -19.93 -14.49
CA GLN A 52 10.50 -21.22 -14.33
C GLN A 52 11.03 -22.05 -13.14
N SER A 53 12.20 -21.72 -12.63
CA SER A 53 12.74 -22.35 -11.42
C SER A 53 12.11 -21.85 -10.13
N PHE A 54 11.18 -20.90 -10.21
CA PHE A 54 10.50 -20.32 -9.07
C PHE A 54 9.06 -20.81 -8.98
N ASP A 55 8.61 -21.15 -7.77
CA ASP A 55 7.24 -21.55 -7.48
C ASP A 55 6.26 -20.36 -7.53
N ARG A 56 6.76 -19.16 -7.22
CA ARG A 56 6.00 -17.91 -7.25
C ARG A 56 6.79 -16.80 -7.93
N VAL A 57 6.10 -16.04 -8.76
CA VAL A 57 6.60 -14.79 -9.31
C VAL A 57 5.72 -13.65 -8.79
N VAL A 58 6.25 -12.85 -7.87
CA VAL A 58 5.56 -11.73 -7.25
C VAL A 58 5.94 -10.45 -7.99
N ILE A 59 4.97 -9.68 -8.43
CA ILE A 59 5.19 -8.43 -9.16
C ILE A 59 4.62 -7.26 -8.38
N PHE A 60 5.49 -6.32 -7.99
CA PHE A 60 5.12 -5.01 -7.50
C PHE A 60 5.47 -3.94 -8.53
N SER A 61 4.51 -3.56 -9.35
CA SER A 61 4.68 -2.57 -10.42
C SER A 61 3.36 -1.85 -10.69
N ARG A 62 3.43 -0.69 -11.34
CA ARG A 62 2.23 0.08 -11.65
C ARG A 62 1.36 -0.65 -12.67
N VAL A 63 0.06 -0.76 -12.38
CA VAL A 63 -0.91 -1.45 -13.25
C VAL A 63 -0.86 -1.00 -14.71
N LYS A 64 -0.65 0.29 -14.98
CA LYS A 64 -0.50 0.83 -16.35
C LYS A 64 0.66 0.24 -17.14
N ARG A 65 1.69 -0.29 -16.46
CA ARG A 65 2.83 -0.97 -17.10
C ARG A 65 2.53 -2.45 -17.33
N LEU A 66 1.62 -3.03 -16.57
CA LEU A 66 1.25 -4.45 -16.62
C LEU A 66 0.18 -4.72 -17.67
N VAL A 67 -0.85 -3.88 -17.77
CA VAL A 67 -1.98 -4.06 -18.70
C VAL A 67 -1.56 -4.37 -20.14
N PRO A 68 -0.59 -3.65 -20.76
CA PRO A 68 -0.16 -3.96 -22.14
C PRO A 68 0.55 -5.31 -22.28
N GLN A 69 0.94 -5.94 -21.19
CA GLN A 69 1.75 -7.16 -21.17
C GLN A 69 0.94 -8.43 -20.80
N LEU A 70 -0.38 -8.38 -20.92
CA LEU A 70 -1.27 -9.48 -20.53
C LEU A 70 -0.85 -10.85 -21.11
N ARG A 71 -0.34 -10.89 -22.36
CA ARG A 71 0.14 -12.16 -22.97
C ARG A 71 1.33 -12.74 -22.22
N VAL A 72 2.26 -11.89 -21.79
CA VAL A 72 3.42 -12.31 -20.98
C VAL A 72 2.96 -12.79 -19.60
N LEU A 73 2.09 -12.03 -18.94
CA LEU A 73 1.59 -12.35 -17.60
C LEU A 73 0.85 -13.69 -17.58
N LYS A 74 0.08 -14.02 -18.63
CA LYS A 74 -0.60 -15.33 -18.77
C LYS A 74 0.37 -16.51 -18.81
N CYS A 75 1.61 -16.27 -19.20
CA CYS A 75 2.64 -17.31 -19.34
C CYS A 75 3.41 -17.58 -18.04
N ILE A 76 3.08 -16.91 -16.95
CA ILE A 76 3.78 -17.01 -15.67
C ILE A 76 2.95 -17.87 -14.71
N PRO A 77 3.36 -19.10 -14.39
CA PRO A 77 2.73 -19.87 -13.32
C PRO A 77 3.02 -19.22 -11.95
N GLY A 78 2.12 -19.45 -11.00
CA GLY A 78 2.30 -18.94 -9.63
C GLY A 78 2.41 -17.40 -9.53
N LEU A 79 1.76 -16.67 -10.44
CA LEU A 79 1.82 -15.21 -10.51
C LEU A 79 1.05 -14.55 -9.36
N VAL A 80 1.74 -13.69 -8.62
CA VAL A 80 1.19 -12.90 -7.52
C VAL A 80 1.43 -11.42 -7.81
N PHE A 81 0.44 -10.59 -7.56
CA PHE A 81 0.57 -9.14 -7.60
C PHE A 81 0.57 -8.57 -6.18
N LEU A 82 1.53 -7.71 -5.87
CA LEU A 82 1.48 -6.86 -4.69
C LEU A 82 0.99 -5.47 -5.13
N GLU A 83 -0.12 -4.99 -4.53
CA GLU A 83 -0.81 -3.82 -5.05
C GLU A 83 -1.27 -2.88 -3.93
N HIS A 84 -0.78 -1.64 -3.97
CA HIS A 84 -1.06 -0.61 -2.96
C HIS A 84 -2.00 0.50 -3.46
N ASP A 85 -2.39 0.46 -4.74
CA ASP A 85 -3.22 1.49 -5.36
C ASP A 85 -4.54 0.94 -5.93
N ALA A 86 -4.90 -0.30 -5.56
CA ALA A 86 -6.08 -0.99 -6.12
C ALA A 86 -7.42 -0.33 -5.78
N TYR A 87 -7.49 0.52 -4.74
CA TYR A 87 -8.66 1.33 -4.40
C TYR A 87 -9.13 2.19 -5.58
N GLN A 88 -8.21 2.63 -6.45
CA GLN A 88 -8.52 3.41 -7.65
C GLN A 88 -9.43 2.66 -8.64
N ASN A 89 -9.52 1.33 -8.54
CA ASN A 89 -10.43 0.51 -9.35
C ASN A 89 -11.90 0.88 -9.13
N TYR A 90 -12.22 1.34 -7.93
CA TYR A 90 -13.59 1.60 -7.47
C TYR A 90 -13.89 3.09 -7.31
N MET A 91 -12.93 3.97 -7.55
CA MET A 91 -13.14 5.42 -7.55
C MET A 91 -13.79 5.86 -8.88
N PRO A 92 -14.96 6.56 -8.85
CA PRO A 92 -15.68 6.95 -10.06
C PRO A 92 -14.85 7.76 -11.06
N ASP A 93 -14.06 8.71 -10.56
CA ASP A 93 -13.29 9.65 -11.38
C ASP A 93 -11.84 9.21 -11.63
N SER A 94 -11.48 7.99 -11.22
CA SER A 94 -10.14 7.48 -11.44
C SER A 94 -9.94 7.02 -12.89
N LYS A 95 -8.83 7.44 -13.50
CA LYS A 95 -8.38 6.87 -14.79
C LYS A 95 -8.09 5.36 -14.72
N TYR A 96 -8.03 4.79 -13.52
CA TYR A 96 -7.86 3.36 -13.27
C TYR A 96 -9.17 2.67 -12.87
N GLN A 97 -10.31 3.35 -12.99
CA GLN A 97 -11.62 2.74 -12.75
C GLN A 97 -11.76 1.44 -13.55
N ARG A 98 -12.05 0.33 -12.87
CA ARG A 98 -12.17 -1.03 -13.42
C ARG A 98 -10.94 -1.58 -14.17
N VAL A 99 -9.80 -0.90 -14.12
CA VAL A 99 -8.59 -1.36 -14.82
C VAL A 99 -8.01 -2.60 -14.14
N TYR A 100 -7.96 -2.60 -12.81
CA TYR A 100 -7.46 -3.74 -12.03
C TYR A 100 -8.36 -4.96 -12.19
N SER A 101 -9.68 -4.80 -12.05
CA SER A 101 -10.65 -5.87 -12.25
C SER A 101 -10.53 -6.48 -13.65
N ARG A 102 -10.41 -5.65 -14.71
CA ARG A 102 -10.22 -6.13 -16.09
C ARG A 102 -8.90 -6.86 -16.31
N LEU A 103 -7.84 -6.49 -15.60
CA LEU A 103 -6.56 -7.19 -15.69
C LEU A 103 -6.65 -8.53 -14.99
N TYR A 104 -7.07 -8.55 -13.73
CA TYR A 104 -7.05 -9.75 -12.90
C TYR A 104 -8.09 -10.81 -13.34
N SER A 105 -9.27 -10.41 -13.81
CA SER A 105 -10.25 -11.34 -14.40
C SER A 105 -9.73 -12.10 -15.62
N ARG A 106 -8.71 -11.54 -16.31
CA ARG A 106 -8.02 -12.20 -17.44
C ARG A 106 -6.85 -13.09 -17.01
N LEU A 107 -6.56 -13.14 -15.71
CA LEU A 107 -5.48 -13.89 -15.07
C LEU A 107 -6.05 -14.73 -13.92
N PRO A 108 -7.01 -15.64 -14.17
CA PRO A 108 -7.80 -16.30 -13.13
C PRO A 108 -6.99 -17.15 -12.15
N SER A 109 -5.78 -17.56 -12.53
CA SER A 109 -4.85 -18.32 -11.69
C SER A 109 -3.86 -17.44 -10.92
N SER A 110 -3.93 -16.12 -11.07
CA SER A 110 -3.08 -15.19 -10.30
C SER A 110 -3.76 -14.79 -9.00
N ARG A 111 -2.94 -14.42 -8.00
CA ARG A 111 -3.38 -13.81 -6.75
C ARG A 111 -3.05 -12.34 -6.71
N ALA A 112 -3.96 -11.50 -6.22
CA ALA A 112 -3.72 -10.09 -5.95
C ALA A 112 -3.68 -9.85 -4.43
N LEU A 113 -2.54 -9.47 -3.89
CA LEU A 113 -2.37 -9.03 -2.52
C LEU A 113 -2.61 -7.52 -2.50
N VAL A 114 -3.77 -7.11 -2.01
CA VAL A 114 -4.24 -5.72 -2.04
C VAL A 114 -4.28 -5.12 -0.65
N SER A 115 -4.02 -3.82 -0.54
CA SER A 115 -3.84 -3.15 0.75
C SER A 115 -5.11 -2.59 1.37
N GLY A 116 -6.27 -2.68 0.70
CA GLY A 116 -7.57 -2.34 1.24
C GLY A 116 -8.41 -3.58 1.50
N ALA A 117 -8.99 -3.73 2.70
CA ALA A 117 -9.81 -4.87 3.06
C ALA A 117 -11.15 -4.86 2.29
N VAL A 118 -11.78 -3.68 2.18
CA VAL A 118 -12.98 -3.49 1.35
C VAL A 118 -12.68 -3.74 -0.12
N VAL A 119 -11.50 -3.32 -0.60
CA VAL A 119 -11.05 -3.58 -1.98
C VAL A 119 -10.91 -5.08 -2.24
N ALA A 120 -10.29 -5.81 -1.32
CA ALA A 120 -10.17 -7.27 -1.41
C ALA A 120 -11.53 -7.95 -1.52
N ARG A 121 -12.48 -7.61 -0.64
CA ARG A 121 -13.86 -8.15 -0.66
C ARG A 121 -14.57 -7.87 -1.98
N ARG A 122 -14.47 -6.66 -2.51
CA ARG A 122 -15.07 -6.30 -3.81
C ARG A 122 -14.47 -7.11 -4.95
N MET A 123 -13.16 -7.29 -4.97
CA MET A 123 -12.48 -8.12 -5.98
C MET A 123 -12.86 -9.60 -5.86
N GLN A 124 -12.99 -10.11 -4.63
CA GLN A 124 -13.47 -11.49 -4.40
C GLN A 124 -14.91 -11.69 -4.93
N ALA A 125 -15.79 -10.70 -4.75
CA ALA A 125 -17.14 -10.72 -5.32
C ALA A 125 -17.13 -10.72 -6.87
N GLU A 126 -16.07 -10.23 -7.49
CA GLU A 126 -15.81 -10.31 -8.94
C GLU A 126 -15.10 -11.62 -9.35
N ASN A 127 -15.01 -12.61 -8.45
CA ASN A 127 -14.33 -13.90 -8.64
C ASN A 127 -12.79 -13.76 -8.90
N ILE A 128 -12.17 -12.71 -8.41
CA ILE A 128 -10.70 -12.53 -8.41
C ILE A 128 -10.13 -13.15 -7.13
N ASP A 129 -9.01 -13.88 -7.22
CA ASP A 129 -8.26 -14.34 -6.04
C ASP A 129 -7.51 -13.14 -5.44
N ALA A 130 -8.24 -12.34 -4.66
CA ALA A 130 -7.71 -11.18 -3.96
C ALA A 130 -7.63 -11.45 -2.46
N VAL A 131 -6.50 -11.09 -1.86
CA VAL A 131 -6.25 -11.24 -0.43
C VAL A 131 -5.85 -9.89 0.14
N PHE A 132 -6.43 -9.53 1.27
CA PHE A 132 -6.07 -8.33 1.99
C PHE A 132 -4.74 -8.52 2.73
N VAL A 133 -3.77 -7.63 2.46
CA VAL A 133 -2.57 -7.46 3.27
C VAL A 133 -2.32 -5.97 3.42
N SER A 134 -2.46 -5.47 4.63
CA SER A 134 -2.38 -4.03 4.93
C SER A 134 -1.07 -3.39 4.46
N LYS A 135 -1.12 -2.09 4.21
CA LYS A 135 0.08 -1.24 4.26
C LYS A 135 0.65 -1.26 5.67
N GLY A 136 1.88 -0.82 5.78
CA GLY A 136 2.57 -0.70 7.06
C GLY A 136 3.59 0.41 7.02
N TYR A 137 4.48 0.44 7.99
CA TYR A 137 5.55 1.42 8.10
C TYR A 137 6.89 0.72 8.43
N ASP A 138 7.98 1.39 8.11
CA ASP A 138 9.33 0.93 8.41
C ASP A 138 9.66 1.24 9.88
N GLU A 139 9.63 0.22 10.73
CA GLU A 139 9.88 0.32 12.17
C GLU A 139 11.35 0.65 12.51
N GLN A 140 12.27 0.48 11.57
CA GLN A 140 13.66 0.86 11.73
C GLN A 140 13.90 2.33 11.46
N MET A 141 13.09 2.93 10.59
CA MET A 141 13.20 4.34 10.21
C MET A 141 12.24 5.25 10.99
N LEU A 142 11.07 4.75 11.37
CA LEU A 142 9.98 5.56 11.90
C LEU A 142 9.53 5.01 13.26
N HIS A 143 9.79 5.79 14.29
CA HIS A 143 9.47 5.45 15.68
C HIS A 143 9.30 6.73 16.52
N ASN A 144 8.73 6.60 17.69
CA ASN A 144 8.62 7.69 18.63
C ASN A 144 9.98 7.94 19.30
N THR A 145 10.53 9.13 19.12
CA THR A 145 11.84 9.55 19.65
C THR A 145 11.75 10.22 21.02
N GLY A 146 10.53 10.42 21.55
CA GLY A 146 10.30 11.13 22.82
C GLY A 146 10.51 12.64 22.76
N HIS A 147 10.62 13.23 21.57
CA HIS A 147 10.79 14.69 21.42
C HIS A 147 9.55 15.46 21.91
N VAL A 148 9.78 16.68 22.38
CA VAL A 148 8.70 17.61 22.70
C VAL A 148 7.91 17.92 21.43
N ARG A 149 6.58 17.77 21.50
CA ARG A 149 5.68 18.02 20.37
C ARG A 149 5.23 19.47 20.36
N ASP A 150 5.97 20.30 19.66
CA ASP A 150 5.76 21.76 19.55
C ASP A 150 4.79 22.16 18.43
N ILE A 151 4.42 21.24 17.54
CA ILE A 151 3.45 21.47 16.46
C ILE A 151 2.10 20.85 16.87
N PRO A 152 1.07 21.66 17.19
CA PRO A 152 -0.20 21.16 17.69
C PRO A 152 -0.92 20.22 16.73
N ALA A 153 -0.93 20.57 15.42
CA ALA A 153 -1.51 19.74 14.37
C ALA A 153 -0.78 19.92 13.04
N GLY A 154 -0.73 18.86 12.22
CA GLY A 154 -0.07 18.97 10.93
C GLY A 154 -0.39 17.82 9.96
N PHE A 155 -0.10 18.10 8.69
CA PHE A 155 -0.08 17.13 7.59
C PHE A 155 1.27 17.19 6.86
N LEU A 156 1.87 16.03 6.60
CA LEU A 156 3.11 15.92 5.84
C LEU A 156 2.84 15.15 4.54
N GLY A 157 2.90 15.82 3.39
CA GLY A 157 2.69 15.15 2.14
C GLY A 157 2.59 16.02 0.91
N SER A 158 2.50 15.37 -0.27
CA SER A 158 2.34 16.09 -1.53
C SER A 158 0.87 16.39 -1.78
N LEU A 159 0.59 17.63 -2.20
CA LEU A 159 -0.72 18.09 -2.67
C LEU A 159 -0.75 18.35 -4.19
N LYS A 160 0.28 17.90 -4.92
CA LYS A 160 0.48 18.26 -6.34
C LYS A 160 -0.30 17.38 -7.34
N SER A 161 -0.85 16.24 -6.93
CA SER A 161 -1.58 15.35 -7.83
C SER A 161 -3.02 15.80 -8.01
N THR A 162 -3.53 15.77 -9.25
CA THR A 162 -4.95 15.99 -9.57
C THR A 162 -5.89 15.01 -8.88
N GLU A 163 -5.39 13.81 -8.57
CA GLU A 163 -6.12 12.77 -7.81
C GLU A 163 -6.38 13.19 -6.35
N TYR A 164 -5.72 14.26 -5.88
CA TYR A 164 -5.82 14.77 -4.50
C TYR A 164 -6.49 16.15 -4.41
N THR A 165 -7.30 16.55 -5.39
CA THR A 165 -7.93 17.88 -5.42
C THR A 165 -8.80 18.11 -4.18
N GLN A 166 -9.65 17.15 -3.81
CA GLN A 166 -10.51 17.23 -2.63
C GLN A 166 -9.68 17.25 -1.33
N ARG A 167 -8.66 16.38 -1.23
CA ARG A 167 -7.71 16.37 -0.11
C ARG A 167 -7.03 17.73 0.04
N LYS A 168 -6.55 18.31 -1.05
CA LYS A 168 -5.89 19.61 -1.05
C LYS A 168 -6.83 20.70 -0.53
N ALA A 169 -8.03 20.77 -1.08
CA ALA A 169 -9.02 21.77 -0.68
C ALA A 169 -9.35 21.68 0.82
N LEU A 170 -9.58 20.46 1.33
CA LEU A 170 -9.86 20.24 2.75
C LEU A 170 -8.68 20.63 3.63
N LEU A 171 -7.46 20.18 3.32
CA LEU A 171 -6.29 20.50 4.14
C LEU A 171 -5.95 22.00 4.12
N GLU A 172 -6.09 22.69 2.99
CA GLU A 172 -5.91 24.14 2.90
C GLU A 172 -6.99 24.91 3.69
N SER A 173 -8.23 24.42 3.70
CA SER A 173 -9.30 25.00 4.49
C SER A 173 -9.08 24.81 5.99
N LEU A 174 -8.75 23.58 6.41
CA LEU A 174 -8.39 23.30 7.81
C LEU A 174 -7.20 24.12 8.29
N ALA A 175 -6.17 24.28 7.44
CA ALA A 175 -5.01 25.11 7.78
C ALA A 175 -5.40 26.57 8.05
N ARG A 176 -6.27 27.16 7.22
CA ARG A 176 -6.77 28.53 7.43
C ARG A 176 -7.60 28.67 8.73
N ARG A 177 -8.40 27.66 9.08
CA ARG A 177 -9.32 27.70 10.24
C ARG A 177 -8.65 27.37 11.56
N THR A 178 -7.59 26.55 11.54
CA THR A 178 -7.00 25.99 12.76
C THR A 178 -5.53 26.36 12.96
N GLY A 179 -4.88 26.92 11.95
CA GLY A 179 -3.44 27.18 11.98
C GLY A 179 -2.57 25.92 11.87
N MET A 180 -3.15 24.76 11.51
CA MET A 180 -2.36 23.53 11.37
C MET A 180 -1.30 23.65 10.28
N LEU A 181 -0.16 22.97 10.48
CA LEU A 181 0.92 22.92 9.51
C LEU A 181 0.56 22.00 8.33
N VAL A 182 0.66 22.51 7.10
CA VAL A 182 0.57 21.70 5.88
C VAL A 182 1.86 21.87 5.10
N THR A 183 2.70 20.84 5.08
CA THR A 183 4.01 20.92 4.46
C THR A 183 4.47 19.60 3.87
N ARG A 184 5.66 19.60 3.28
CA ARG A 184 6.34 18.43 2.75
C ARG A 184 7.81 18.48 3.17
N THR A 185 8.30 17.34 3.65
CA THR A 185 9.72 17.11 3.97
C THR A 185 10.38 16.22 2.92
N LYS A 186 11.68 16.10 2.98
CA LYS A 186 12.41 14.98 2.40
C LYS A 186 12.13 13.71 3.21
N SER A 187 12.24 12.55 2.56
CA SER A 187 12.19 11.26 3.26
C SER A 187 13.42 11.07 4.15
N GLY A 188 13.31 10.23 5.17
CA GLY A 188 14.39 9.95 6.12
C GLY A 188 14.34 10.83 7.36
N ALA A 189 15.48 11.31 7.84
CA ALA A 189 15.62 12.00 9.13
C ALA A 189 14.71 13.23 9.29
N GLU A 190 14.60 14.06 8.26
CA GLU A 190 13.72 15.24 8.29
C GLU A 190 12.23 14.86 8.45
N TYR A 191 11.81 13.78 7.80
CA TYR A 191 10.44 13.27 7.91
C TYR A 191 10.16 12.70 9.30
N LEU A 192 11.10 11.89 9.84
CA LEU A 192 11.03 11.36 11.20
C LEU A 192 10.94 12.48 12.23
N GLU A 193 11.83 13.47 12.15
CA GLU A 193 11.86 14.62 13.05
C GLU A 193 10.51 15.37 13.04
N MET A 194 9.99 15.69 11.85
CA MET A 194 8.73 16.40 11.73
C MET A 194 7.54 15.61 12.27
N LEU A 195 7.46 14.30 12.05
CA LEU A 195 6.42 13.46 12.64
C LEU A 195 6.51 13.47 14.18
N ASN A 196 7.70 13.46 14.74
CA ASN A 196 7.90 13.49 16.20
C ASN A 196 7.61 14.86 16.83
N ARG A 197 7.58 15.93 16.05
CA ARG A 197 7.17 17.27 16.50
C ARG A 197 5.66 17.50 16.43
N ILE A 198 4.94 16.80 15.56
CA ILE A 198 3.49 16.91 15.39
C ILE A 198 2.76 16.14 16.50
N ARG A 199 1.81 16.81 17.19
CA ARG A 199 0.95 16.18 18.20
C ARG A 199 -0.22 15.44 17.56
N VAL A 200 -0.95 16.09 16.65
CA VAL A 200 -2.08 15.52 15.92
C VAL A 200 -1.77 15.50 14.42
N PHE A 201 -1.66 14.32 13.85
CA PHE A 201 -1.49 14.16 12.41
C PHE A 201 -2.87 14.09 11.75
N VAL A 202 -3.15 15.05 10.85
CA VAL A 202 -4.44 15.12 10.14
C VAL A 202 -4.34 14.42 8.80
N SER A 203 -5.05 13.32 8.63
CA SER A 203 -5.15 12.59 7.36
C SER A 203 -6.45 12.92 6.64
N ALA A 204 -6.39 13.15 5.35
CA ALA A 204 -7.52 13.56 4.50
C ALA A 204 -7.66 12.60 3.29
N ASP A 205 -7.84 11.31 3.56
CA ASP A 205 -7.91 10.25 2.54
C ASP A 205 -9.36 10.09 1.99
N LEU A 206 -9.97 11.21 1.57
CA LEU A 206 -11.36 11.27 1.12
C LEU A 206 -11.62 10.33 -0.06
N GLY A 207 -12.68 9.53 0.05
CA GLY A 207 -13.18 8.67 -1.02
C GLY A 207 -12.26 7.52 -1.42
N MET A 208 -11.20 7.26 -0.67
CA MET A 208 -10.25 6.19 -1.00
C MET A 208 -10.73 4.82 -0.53
N ASN A 209 -11.57 4.76 0.51
CA ASN A 209 -11.97 3.52 1.19
C ASN A 209 -10.75 2.67 1.58
N GLU A 210 -9.65 3.33 1.93
CA GLU A 210 -8.38 2.69 2.29
C GLU A 210 -7.48 3.70 3.03
N PHE A 211 -6.77 3.22 4.04
CA PHE A 211 -5.78 4.02 4.76
C PHE A 211 -4.45 4.10 4.02
N MET A 212 -3.90 5.30 3.94
CA MET A 212 -2.59 5.52 3.33
C MET A 212 -1.47 5.21 4.34
N ILE A 213 -0.29 4.87 3.81
CA ILE A 213 0.89 4.49 4.59
C ILE A 213 1.24 5.52 5.69
N LYS A 214 1.05 6.79 5.42
CA LYS A 214 1.31 7.91 6.34
C LYS A 214 0.50 7.85 7.65
N ASN A 215 -0.64 7.20 7.64
CA ASN A 215 -1.46 7.03 8.83
C ASN A 215 -0.75 6.13 9.84
N PHE A 216 -0.21 5.01 9.37
CA PHE A 216 0.55 4.09 10.19
C PHE A 216 1.90 4.69 10.62
N GLU A 217 2.57 5.44 9.74
CA GLU A 217 3.82 6.15 10.01
C GLU A 217 3.63 7.18 11.14
N ALA A 218 2.57 7.98 11.07
CA ALA A 218 2.27 9.01 12.08
C ALA A 218 1.94 8.39 13.44
N MET A 219 1.13 7.33 13.48
CA MET A 219 0.81 6.60 14.70
C MET A 219 2.04 5.99 15.34
N ALA A 220 2.90 5.35 14.56
CA ALA A 220 4.15 4.74 15.04
C ALA A 220 5.13 5.78 15.61
N CYS A 221 5.09 7.01 15.08
CA CYS A 221 5.85 8.13 15.65
C CYS A 221 5.16 8.79 16.86
N GLY A 222 4.03 8.24 17.35
CA GLY A 222 3.32 8.73 18.55
C GLY A 222 2.42 9.94 18.31
N CYS A 223 2.01 10.24 17.08
CA CYS A 223 0.97 11.22 16.81
C CYS A 223 -0.42 10.63 17.12
N VAL A 224 -1.36 11.48 17.57
CA VAL A 224 -2.77 11.14 17.41
C VAL A 224 -3.09 11.18 15.92
N LEU A 225 -3.68 10.13 15.39
CA LEU A 225 -4.20 10.14 14.04
C LEU A 225 -5.63 10.71 14.05
N LEU A 226 -5.82 11.88 13.43
CA LEU A 226 -7.13 12.43 13.10
C LEU A 226 -7.40 12.15 11.62
N ALA A 227 -8.25 11.16 11.33
CA ALA A 227 -8.43 10.62 9.99
C ALA A 227 -9.85 10.82 9.45
N TRP A 228 -9.96 11.08 8.14
CA TRP A 228 -11.23 10.93 7.46
C TRP A 228 -11.69 9.47 7.55
N SER A 229 -12.91 9.23 8.08
CA SER A 229 -13.47 7.89 8.22
C SER A 229 -13.60 7.21 6.84
N GLN A 230 -13.13 5.98 6.76
CA GLN A 230 -13.22 5.14 5.57
C GLN A 230 -14.42 4.15 5.65
N GLY A 231 -15.31 4.35 6.63
CA GLY A 231 -16.49 3.51 6.82
C GLY A 231 -16.14 2.09 7.27
N GLU A 232 -16.57 1.08 6.51
CA GLU A 232 -16.32 -0.33 6.84
C GLU A 232 -14.84 -0.69 7.00
N GLU A 233 -13.95 0.01 6.28
CA GLU A 233 -12.50 -0.20 6.36
C GLU A 233 -11.96 0.12 7.76
N ASP A 234 -12.56 1.08 8.47
CA ASP A 234 -12.15 1.49 9.83
C ASP A 234 -12.22 0.28 10.78
N GLU A 235 -13.35 -0.42 10.76
CA GLU A 235 -13.61 -1.58 11.62
C GLU A 235 -12.79 -2.80 11.19
N LEU A 236 -12.67 -3.03 9.88
CA LEU A 236 -11.92 -4.17 9.34
C LEU A 236 -10.44 -4.13 9.69
N LEU A 237 -9.88 -2.93 9.78
CA LEU A 237 -8.50 -2.75 10.23
C LEU A 237 -8.36 -2.71 11.75
N GLY A 238 -9.45 -2.60 12.49
CA GLY A 238 -9.49 -2.55 13.96
C GLY A 238 -9.24 -1.17 14.54
N PHE A 239 -9.47 -0.11 13.75
CA PHE A 239 -9.47 1.24 14.26
C PHE A 239 -10.71 1.49 15.13
N GLN A 240 -10.54 2.23 16.21
CA GLN A 240 -11.58 2.57 17.17
C GLN A 240 -11.55 4.07 17.46
N ASP A 241 -12.67 4.75 17.14
CA ASP A 241 -12.80 6.19 17.37
C ASP A 241 -12.60 6.54 18.84
N MET A 242 -11.91 7.65 19.10
CA MET A 242 -11.59 8.17 20.43
C MET A 242 -10.80 7.20 21.33
N HIS A 243 -10.29 6.10 20.76
CA HIS A 243 -9.50 5.12 21.49
C HIS A 243 -8.05 4.99 20.93
N ASN A 244 -7.89 4.56 19.67
CA ASN A 244 -6.59 4.43 19.03
C ASN A 244 -6.44 5.34 17.79
N THR A 245 -7.51 6.03 17.43
CA THR A 245 -7.60 7.04 16.36
C THR A 245 -8.73 8.00 16.69
N VAL A 246 -8.82 9.10 15.94
CA VAL A 246 -9.97 10.02 15.99
C VAL A 246 -10.50 10.17 14.57
N PHE A 247 -11.79 9.94 14.36
CA PHE A 247 -12.42 10.07 13.05
C PHE A 247 -13.14 11.39 12.87
N TYR A 248 -13.23 11.83 11.62
CA TYR A 248 -14.09 12.90 11.18
C TYR A 248 -14.69 12.61 9.79
N ARG A 249 -15.87 13.18 9.50
CA ARG A 249 -16.64 13.00 8.27
C ARG A 249 -16.99 14.33 7.59
N SER A 250 -16.67 15.45 8.25
CA SER A 250 -16.81 16.80 7.69
C SER A 250 -15.67 17.69 8.14
N GLU A 251 -15.51 18.84 7.49
CA GLU A 251 -14.52 19.84 7.88
C GLU A 251 -14.83 20.42 9.26
N GLU A 252 -16.11 20.64 9.56
CA GLU A 252 -16.61 21.13 10.84
C GLU A 252 -16.21 20.17 11.96
N GLU A 253 -16.50 18.89 11.80
CA GLU A 253 -16.14 17.85 12.76
C GLU A 253 -14.61 17.77 12.98
N ALA A 254 -13.80 17.90 11.91
CA ALA A 254 -12.35 17.94 12.04
C ALA A 254 -11.88 19.13 12.91
N VAL A 255 -12.47 20.32 12.72
CA VAL A 255 -12.15 21.51 13.54
C VAL A 255 -12.55 21.31 15.01
N GLU A 256 -13.73 20.74 15.26
CA GLU A 256 -14.22 20.44 16.62
C GLU A 256 -13.31 19.42 17.33
N LYS A 257 -12.97 18.33 16.64
CA LYS A 257 -12.07 17.30 17.17
C LYS A 257 -10.67 17.84 17.44
N LEU A 258 -10.13 18.69 16.56
CA LEU A 258 -8.84 19.35 16.80
C LEU A 258 -8.86 20.23 18.04
N LYS A 259 -9.93 21.02 18.24
CA LYS A 259 -10.09 21.85 19.45
C LYS A 259 -10.21 20.98 20.71
N LEU A 260 -10.97 19.88 20.64
CA LEU A 260 -11.10 18.93 21.75
C LEU A 260 -9.73 18.39 22.16
N LEU A 261 -8.95 17.88 21.19
CA LEU A 261 -7.61 17.32 21.44
C LEU A 261 -6.61 18.35 21.94
N GLN A 262 -6.72 19.62 21.54
CA GLN A 262 -5.87 20.71 22.04
C GLN A 262 -6.20 21.08 23.49
N ASN A 263 -7.47 21.02 23.88
CA ASN A 263 -7.96 21.41 25.19
C ASN A 263 -7.90 20.30 26.24
N ASP A 264 -7.73 19.03 25.80
CA ASP A 264 -7.61 17.86 26.68
C ASP A 264 -6.29 17.09 26.40
N PRO A 265 -5.20 17.51 27.05
CA PRO A 265 -3.89 16.85 26.90
C PRO A 265 -3.86 15.39 27.37
N GLU A 266 -4.67 15.04 28.39
CA GLU A 266 -4.71 13.67 28.93
C GLU A 266 -5.38 12.72 27.93
N LEU A 267 -6.52 13.12 27.40
CA LEU A 267 -7.20 12.40 26.32
C LEU A 267 -6.26 12.20 25.11
N THR A 268 -5.59 13.28 24.70
CA THR A 268 -4.68 13.28 23.55
C THR A 268 -3.50 12.33 23.77
N ALA A 269 -2.88 12.36 24.95
CA ALA A 269 -1.79 11.45 25.30
C ALA A 269 -2.24 9.98 25.31
N ARG A 270 -3.43 9.70 25.86
CA ARG A 270 -4.00 8.36 25.90
C ARG A 270 -4.27 7.81 24.50
N ILE A 271 -4.90 8.59 23.63
CA ILE A 271 -5.18 8.16 22.25
C ILE A 271 -3.88 7.97 21.49
N ALA A 272 -2.89 8.86 21.64
CA ALA A 272 -1.59 8.73 21.00
C ALA A 272 -0.87 7.45 21.42
N SER A 273 -0.85 7.14 22.72
CA SER A 273 -0.25 5.91 23.25
C SER A 273 -0.94 4.64 22.72
N ASN A 274 -2.28 4.63 22.75
CA ASN A 274 -3.05 3.49 22.22
C ASN A 274 -2.84 3.34 20.70
N GLY A 275 -2.81 4.44 19.96
CA GLY A 275 -2.56 4.46 18.52
C GLY A 275 -1.16 3.96 18.17
N GLN A 276 -0.14 4.38 18.91
CA GLN A 276 1.22 3.89 18.73
C GLN A 276 1.31 2.37 18.98
N ALA A 277 0.83 1.91 20.13
CA ALA A 277 0.82 0.49 20.47
C ALA A 277 0.05 -0.35 19.42
N PHE A 278 -1.06 0.17 18.94
CA PHE A 278 -1.84 -0.46 17.88
C PHE A 278 -1.05 -0.58 16.56
N ALA A 279 -0.39 0.50 16.11
CA ALA A 279 0.42 0.49 14.90
C ALA A 279 1.62 -0.47 15.05
N GLU A 280 2.33 -0.43 16.15
CA GLU A 280 3.49 -1.31 16.44
C GLU A 280 3.10 -2.79 16.48
N SER A 281 1.95 -3.11 17.06
CA SER A 281 1.50 -4.49 17.18
C SER A 281 1.05 -5.13 15.88
N ARG A 282 0.68 -4.32 14.83
CA ARG A 282 0.01 -4.82 13.63
C ARG A 282 0.67 -4.41 12.32
N TYR A 283 1.19 -3.17 12.22
CA TYR A 283 1.48 -2.53 10.95
C TYR A 283 2.96 -2.24 10.69
N SER A 284 3.89 -2.69 11.54
CA SER A 284 5.31 -2.64 11.22
C SER A 284 5.62 -3.51 9.98
N PHE A 285 6.61 -3.14 9.18
CA PHE A 285 7.03 -3.96 8.04
C PHE A 285 7.48 -5.35 8.48
N ALA A 286 8.01 -5.50 9.70
CA ALA A 286 8.28 -6.79 10.28
C ALA A 286 7.02 -7.68 10.42
N ARG A 287 5.86 -7.10 10.71
CA ARG A 287 4.58 -7.83 10.79
C ARG A 287 3.97 -8.05 9.42
N VAL A 288 3.79 -6.96 8.68
CA VAL A 288 3.19 -6.98 7.33
C VAL A 288 3.98 -7.87 6.38
N GLY A 289 5.31 -7.81 6.41
CA GLY A 289 6.17 -8.65 5.57
C GLY A 289 6.04 -10.14 5.85
N ARG A 290 5.87 -10.55 7.14
CA ARG A 290 5.56 -11.94 7.47
C ARG A 290 4.21 -12.39 6.92
N THR A 291 3.19 -11.54 7.05
CA THR A 291 1.87 -11.83 6.47
C THR A 291 1.95 -11.94 4.95
N LEU A 292 2.67 -11.02 4.29
CA LEU A 292 2.91 -11.08 2.84
C LEU A 292 3.60 -12.39 2.44
N ALA A 293 4.67 -12.78 3.13
CA ALA A 293 5.39 -14.02 2.85
C ALA A 293 4.50 -15.25 3.01
N ALA A 294 3.65 -15.30 4.03
CA ALA A 294 2.70 -16.38 4.24
C ALA A 294 1.66 -16.45 3.11
N GLU A 295 1.09 -15.32 2.71
CA GLU A 295 0.08 -15.27 1.65
C GLU A 295 0.67 -15.52 0.25
N ILE A 296 1.93 -15.17 0.00
CA ILE A 296 2.65 -15.52 -1.23
C ILE A 296 2.82 -17.04 -1.32
N GLN A 297 3.11 -17.70 -0.20
CA GLN A 297 3.39 -19.14 -0.14
C GLN A 297 2.12 -19.99 -0.04
N ARG A 298 0.98 -19.40 0.29
CA ARG A 298 -0.29 -20.11 0.41
C ARG A 298 -0.73 -20.71 -0.91
N GLU A 299 -1.45 -21.84 -0.88
CA GLU A 299 -2.03 -22.48 -2.04
C GLU A 299 -2.84 -21.52 -2.90
N MET A 300 -2.69 -21.61 -4.21
CA MET A 300 -3.34 -20.77 -5.21
C MET A 300 -4.17 -21.62 -6.17
N ARG A 301 -5.06 -20.97 -6.91
CA ARG A 301 -5.78 -21.62 -8.02
C ARG A 301 -4.78 -22.23 -9.00
N PRO A 302 -5.03 -23.46 -9.50
CA PRO A 302 -4.12 -24.11 -10.46
C PRO A 302 -3.90 -23.24 -11.70
N TRP A 303 -2.65 -23.09 -12.09
CA TRP A 303 -2.32 -22.36 -13.30
C TRP A 303 -2.75 -23.16 -14.53
N GLN A 304 -3.32 -22.44 -15.49
CA GLN A 304 -3.70 -22.99 -16.78
C GLN A 304 -2.82 -22.38 -17.86
N PRO A 305 -2.10 -23.20 -18.63
CA PRO A 305 -1.28 -22.69 -19.72
C PRO A 305 -2.11 -21.88 -20.72
N PRO A 306 -1.61 -20.75 -21.21
CA PRO A 306 -2.31 -20.00 -22.25
C PRO A 306 -2.32 -20.76 -23.57
N SER A 307 -3.12 -20.31 -24.54
CA SER A 307 -3.23 -20.94 -25.86
C SER A 307 -1.86 -21.14 -26.51
N ALA A 308 -1.74 -22.19 -27.36
CA ALA A 308 -0.53 -22.47 -28.12
C ALA A 308 -0.03 -21.25 -28.91
N PHE A 309 -0.97 -20.47 -29.47
CA PHE A 309 -0.65 -19.22 -30.14
C PHE A 309 0.04 -18.23 -29.23
N THR A 310 -0.46 -18.02 -28.00
CA THR A 310 0.14 -17.11 -27.03
C THR A 310 1.53 -17.56 -26.63
N ARG A 311 1.72 -18.86 -26.36
CA ARG A 311 3.04 -19.45 -26.04
C ARG A 311 4.03 -19.27 -27.18
N PHE A 312 3.62 -19.59 -28.40
CA PHE A 312 4.44 -19.39 -29.61
C PHE A 312 4.81 -17.90 -29.79
N TRP A 313 3.84 -17.02 -29.66
CA TRP A 313 4.06 -15.58 -29.82
C TRP A 313 5.08 -15.02 -28.81
N VAL A 314 4.99 -15.35 -27.51
CA VAL A 314 5.97 -14.86 -26.52
C VAL A 314 7.35 -15.47 -26.74
N LYS A 315 7.42 -16.73 -27.20
CA LYS A 315 8.68 -17.40 -27.56
C LYS A 315 9.35 -16.68 -28.72
N VAL A 316 8.64 -16.46 -29.81
CA VAL A 316 9.20 -15.81 -31.02
C VAL A 316 9.54 -14.35 -30.75
N ARG A 317 8.66 -13.63 -30.04
CA ARG A 317 8.81 -12.19 -29.80
C ARG A 317 9.89 -11.84 -28.78
N TYR A 318 10.07 -12.67 -27.76
CA TYR A 318 10.91 -12.37 -26.61
C TYR A 318 11.94 -13.45 -26.26
N GLY A 319 11.89 -14.60 -26.88
CA GLY A 319 12.70 -15.77 -26.48
C GLY A 319 12.23 -16.42 -25.17
N MET A 320 11.07 -16.00 -24.64
CA MET A 320 10.56 -16.45 -23.37
C MET A 320 10.04 -17.89 -23.47
N GLN A 321 10.65 -18.80 -22.72
CA GLN A 321 10.16 -20.18 -22.59
C GLN A 321 8.91 -20.19 -21.69
N VAL A 322 7.91 -20.99 -22.04
CA VAL A 322 6.67 -21.12 -21.26
C VAL A 322 6.50 -22.58 -20.86
N PRO A 323 6.26 -22.86 -19.56
CA PRO A 323 6.00 -24.24 -19.13
C PRO A 323 4.81 -24.85 -19.88
N GLU A 324 4.85 -26.16 -20.10
CA GLU A 324 3.75 -26.86 -20.76
C GLU A 324 2.64 -27.24 -19.78
N ARG A 325 3.00 -27.46 -18.52
CA ARG A 325 2.12 -27.69 -17.33
C ARG A 325 2.86 -27.32 -16.04
#